data_c810a6f202dd68461a5851a4219f7b6c
#
_entry.id   c810a6f202dd68461a5851a4219f7b6c
#
_cell.length_a   1.000
_cell.length_b   1.000
_cell.length_c   1.000
_cell.angle_alpha   90.00
_cell.angle_beta   90.00
_cell.angle_gamma   90.00
#
_symmetry.space_group_name_H-M   'P 1'
#
loop_
_entity.id
_entity.type
_entity.pdbx_description
1 polymer ?
#
loop_
_entity_poly.entity_id
_entity_poly.type
_entity_poly.pdbx_seq_one_letter_code
_entity_poly.pdbx_strand_id
1 'polypeptide(L)'
;VPQNTNINLNFPITVLEVIMMGQNNFQKRLFGYKKEEKQRAYEVLKKVSMENSANNKISNLSGGQRQRVLIARALFSNPNILLLDEPTSNIDISGCEQIYSTLEQLNKEITVIVVSHDISVILKYASKAFYINKKLTYHDLTTMRDEFKSIDSHVCEIELLEMLGRCRC
;
A
#
# COMPACT_ATOMS: atom_id res chain seq x y z
N VAL A 1 -0.40 -1.28 7.90
CA VAL A 1 1.04 -1.34 7.52
C VAL A 1 1.67 -0.04 7.99
N PRO A 2 2.54 -0.05 9.00
CA PRO A 2 3.17 1.15 9.53
C PRO A 2 4.24 1.70 8.57
N GLN A 3 4.54 3.00 8.71
CA GLN A 3 5.54 3.73 7.93
C GLN A 3 6.96 3.13 8.04
N ASN A 4 7.40 2.84 9.26
CA ASN A 4 8.70 2.24 9.53
C ASN A 4 8.55 0.81 10.04
N THR A 5 8.78 -0.14 9.17
CA THR A 5 9.03 -1.52 9.60
C THR A 5 10.52 -1.68 9.77
N ASN A 6 10.99 -1.66 11.03
CA ASN A 6 12.36 -2.04 11.38
C ASN A 6 12.56 -3.54 11.09
N ILE A 7 12.52 -3.90 9.80
CA ILE A 7 12.94 -5.23 9.40
C ILE A 7 14.44 -5.28 9.57
N ASN A 8 14.91 -6.16 10.46
CA ASN A 8 16.34 -6.42 10.55
C ASN A 8 16.80 -7.06 9.22
N LEU A 9 17.38 -6.24 8.34
CA LEU A 9 17.83 -6.66 7.02
C LEU A 9 18.97 -7.70 7.10
N ASN A 10 19.63 -7.84 8.24
CA ASN A 10 20.65 -8.88 8.44
C ASN A 10 20.04 -10.27 8.71
N PHE A 11 18.73 -10.34 8.96
CA PHE A 11 18.07 -11.63 9.17
C PHE A 11 17.80 -12.31 7.83
N PRO A 12 18.28 -13.53 7.59
CA PRO A 12 18.21 -14.21 6.29
C PRO A 12 16.83 -14.81 6.02
N ILE A 13 15.79 -13.98 6.00
CA ILE A 13 14.40 -14.38 5.74
C ILE A 13 14.01 -14.14 4.29
N THR A 14 13.27 -15.06 3.70
CA THR A 14 12.72 -14.94 2.35
C THR A 14 11.40 -14.15 2.33
N VAL A 15 11.09 -13.61 1.15
CA VAL A 15 9.81 -12.91 0.89
C VAL A 15 8.61 -13.79 1.27
N LEU A 16 8.63 -15.06 0.86
CA LEU A 16 7.56 -16.00 1.13
C LEU A 16 7.35 -16.21 2.64
N GLU A 17 8.44 -16.33 3.41
CA GLU A 17 8.37 -16.46 4.87
C GLU A 17 7.79 -15.20 5.52
N VAL A 18 8.21 -14.01 5.08
CA VAL A 18 7.65 -12.74 5.57
C VAL A 18 6.15 -12.67 5.38
N ILE A 19 5.64 -13.08 4.22
CA ILE A 19 4.18 -13.07 3.96
C ILE A 19 3.46 -14.04 4.88
N MET A 20 3.97 -15.25 5.02
CA MET A 20 3.34 -16.27 5.86
C MET A 20 3.31 -15.91 7.35
N MET A 21 4.17 -14.96 7.80
CA MET A 21 4.06 -14.36 9.14
C MET A 21 2.82 -13.48 9.32
N GLY A 22 2.13 -13.07 8.25
CA GLY A 22 0.89 -12.30 8.30
C GLY A 22 -0.33 -13.10 8.79
N GLN A 23 -0.17 -14.37 9.13
CA GLN A 23 -1.28 -15.21 9.59
C GLN A 23 -1.61 -14.94 11.06
N ASN A 24 -2.91 -14.78 11.35
CA ASN A 24 -3.40 -14.46 12.70
C ASN A 24 -3.33 -15.64 13.69
N ASN A 25 -3.13 -16.87 13.23
CA ASN A 25 -3.08 -18.06 14.09
C ASN A 25 -1.63 -18.47 14.39
N PHE A 26 -1.09 -18.00 15.50
CA PHE A 26 0.16 -18.47 16.11
C PHE A 26 -0.03 -19.86 16.79
N GLN A 27 -0.53 -20.83 16.09
CA GLN A 27 -0.35 -22.20 16.58
C GLN A 27 1.14 -22.53 16.49
N LYS A 28 1.73 -23.04 17.59
CA LYS A 28 3.14 -23.50 17.62
C LYS A 28 3.33 -24.52 16.48
N ARG A 29 4.00 -24.10 15.41
CA ARG A 29 4.21 -24.91 14.21
C ARG A 29 5.44 -25.76 14.42
N LEU A 30 5.22 -27.00 14.80
CA LEU A 30 6.29 -28.01 14.91
C LEU A 30 6.75 -28.54 13.53
N PHE A 31 5.93 -28.38 12.48
CA PHE A 31 6.14 -29.04 11.18
C PHE A 31 6.21 -28.08 9.97
N GLY A 32 6.48 -26.78 10.18
CA GLY A 32 6.59 -25.81 9.08
C GLY A 32 5.25 -25.41 8.46
N TYR A 33 5.29 -24.83 7.24
CA TYR A 33 4.11 -24.31 6.53
C TYR A 33 3.48 -25.39 5.64
N LYS A 34 2.14 -25.50 5.65
CA LYS A 34 1.38 -26.40 4.78
C LYS A 34 1.46 -25.96 3.31
N LYS A 35 1.24 -26.90 2.39
CA LYS A 35 1.27 -26.65 0.94
C LYS A 35 0.23 -25.59 0.53
N GLU A 36 -0.96 -25.64 1.12
CA GLU A 36 -2.06 -24.71 0.88
C GLU A 36 -1.70 -23.28 1.32
N GLU A 37 -0.97 -23.13 2.43
CA GLU A 37 -0.51 -21.82 2.92
C GLU A 37 0.53 -21.21 1.99
N LYS A 38 1.46 -22.03 1.49
CA LYS A 38 2.43 -21.59 0.49
C LYS A 38 1.73 -21.15 -0.80
N GLN A 39 0.77 -21.95 -1.29
CA GLN A 39 0.00 -21.61 -2.48
C GLN A 39 -0.73 -20.26 -2.32
N ARG A 40 -1.42 -20.07 -1.19
CA ARG A 40 -2.08 -18.80 -0.88
C ARG A 40 -1.10 -17.63 -0.78
N ALA A 41 0.10 -17.83 -0.25
CA ALA A 41 1.13 -16.80 -0.21
C ALA A 41 1.60 -16.40 -1.62
N TYR A 42 1.71 -17.35 -2.55
CA TYR A 42 1.99 -17.05 -3.96
C TYR A 42 0.86 -16.27 -4.63
N GLU A 43 -0.41 -16.58 -4.34
CA GLU A 43 -1.56 -15.83 -4.86
C GLU A 43 -1.56 -14.38 -4.38
N VAL A 44 -1.23 -14.16 -3.11
CA VAL A 44 -1.10 -12.80 -2.57
C VAL A 44 0.10 -12.07 -3.17
N LEU A 45 1.25 -12.76 -3.38
CA LEU A 45 2.40 -12.17 -4.07
C LEU A 45 2.05 -11.72 -5.49
N LYS A 46 1.24 -12.49 -6.20
CA LYS A 46 0.76 -12.14 -7.53
C LYS A 46 -0.07 -10.87 -7.52
N LYS A 47 -0.93 -10.65 -6.51
CA LYS A 47 -1.72 -9.41 -6.36
C LYS A 47 -0.85 -8.15 -6.25
N VAL A 48 0.38 -8.27 -5.78
CA VAL A 48 1.34 -7.15 -5.63
C VAL A 48 2.50 -7.21 -6.64
N SER A 49 2.41 -8.08 -7.67
CA SER A 49 3.42 -8.28 -8.73
C SER A 49 4.82 -8.60 -8.17
N MET A 50 4.88 -9.53 -7.20
CA MET A 50 6.12 -9.95 -6.52
C MET A 50 6.32 -11.47 -6.53
N GLU A 51 5.57 -12.22 -7.33
CA GLU A 51 5.61 -13.69 -7.41
C GLU A 51 6.99 -14.24 -7.77
N ASN A 52 7.72 -13.54 -8.65
CA ASN A 52 9.06 -13.93 -9.07
C ASN A 52 10.12 -13.73 -7.97
N SER A 53 9.79 -13.00 -6.93
CA SER A 53 10.68 -12.68 -5.81
C SER A 53 10.44 -13.54 -4.57
N ALA A 54 9.56 -14.53 -4.64
CA ALA A 54 9.13 -15.34 -3.49
C ALA A 54 10.30 -15.93 -2.68
N ASN A 55 11.35 -16.41 -3.36
CA ASN A 55 12.52 -17.03 -2.77
C ASN A 55 13.67 -16.06 -2.49
N ASN A 56 13.54 -14.80 -2.88
CA ASN A 56 14.56 -13.79 -2.62
C ASN A 56 14.59 -13.43 -1.14
N LYS A 57 15.77 -13.10 -0.63
CA LYS A 57 15.90 -12.52 0.72
C LYS A 57 15.31 -11.12 0.72
N ILE A 58 14.61 -10.76 1.80
CA ILE A 58 14.01 -9.43 1.96
C ILE A 58 15.06 -8.31 1.89
N SER A 59 16.29 -8.58 2.31
CA SER A 59 17.44 -7.66 2.23
C SER A 59 17.80 -7.26 0.81
N ASN A 60 17.54 -8.10 -0.18
CA ASN A 60 17.92 -7.90 -1.57
C ASN A 60 16.90 -7.08 -2.36
N LEU A 61 15.80 -6.67 -1.72
CA LEU A 61 14.73 -5.92 -2.36
C LEU A 61 14.95 -4.41 -2.29
N SER A 62 14.48 -3.67 -3.30
CA SER A 62 14.37 -2.22 -3.23
C SER A 62 13.34 -1.79 -2.17
N GLY A 63 13.33 -0.49 -1.80
CA GLY A 63 12.34 0.07 -0.87
C GLY A 63 10.91 -0.21 -1.31
N GLY A 64 10.57 0.10 -2.56
CA GLY A 64 9.23 -0.15 -3.12
C GLY A 64 8.86 -1.63 -3.19
N GLN A 65 9.82 -2.49 -3.52
CA GLN A 65 9.60 -3.94 -3.48
C GLN A 65 9.32 -4.43 -2.06
N ARG A 66 10.09 -3.98 -1.06
CA ARG A 66 9.83 -4.31 0.35
C ARG A 66 8.45 -3.86 0.79
N GLN A 67 8.05 -2.65 0.42
CA GLN A 67 6.73 -2.13 0.76
C GLN A 67 5.61 -2.98 0.18
N ARG A 68 5.72 -3.42 -1.09
CA ARG A 68 4.75 -4.34 -1.70
C ARG A 68 4.69 -5.69 -0.98
N VAL A 69 5.83 -6.21 -0.51
CA VAL A 69 5.85 -7.44 0.31
C VAL A 69 5.13 -7.22 1.65
N LEU A 70 5.26 -6.05 2.27
CA LEU A 70 4.55 -5.74 3.52
C LEU A 70 3.05 -5.60 3.32
N ILE A 71 2.62 -5.03 2.19
CA ILE A 71 1.22 -5.01 1.78
C ILE A 71 0.72 -6.45 1.58
N ALA A 72 1.48 -7.29 0.86
CA ALA A 72 1.16 -8.70 0.67
C ALA A 72 1.04 -9.46 1.99
N ARG A 73 1.95 -9.21 2.95
CA ARG A 73 1.86 -9.79 4.29
C ARG A 73 0.56 -9.41 5.00
N ALA A 74 0.12 -8.16 4.88
CA ALA A 74 -1.16 -7.74 5.47
C ALA A 74 -2.34 -8.42 4.76
N LEU A 75 -2.31 -8.55 3.44
CA LEU A 75 -3.34 -9.23 2.65
C LEU A 75 -3.44 -10.73 2.95
N PHE A 76 -2.36 -11.35 3.41
CA PHE A 76 -2.35 -12.77 3.73
C PHE A 76 -3.31 -13.15 4.86
N SER A 77 -3.67 -12.21 5.75
CA SER A 77 -4.71 -12.40 6.76
C SER A 77 -6.14 -12.30 6.23
N ASN A 78 -6.31 -12.04 4.92
CA ASN A 78 -7.60 -11.81 4.25
C ASN A 78 -8.45 -10.70 4.90
N PRO A 79 -7.93 -9.47 5.00
CA PRO A 79 -8.61 -8.37 5.66
C PRO A 79 -9.74 -7.80 4.78
N ASN A 80 -10.81 -7.27 5.40
CA ASN A 80 -11.80 -6.45 4.72
C ASN A 80 -11.37 -4.98 4.58
N ILE A 81 -10.45 -4.54 5.44
CA ILE A 81 -9.91 -3.18 5.48
C ILE A 81 -8.39 -3.24 5.55
N LEU A 82 -7.71 -2.52 4.65
CA LEU A 82 -6.27 -2.34 4.65
C LEU A 82 -5.95 -0.91 5.05
N LEU A 83 -5.24 -0.73 6.18
CA LEU A 83 -4.78 0.57 6.66
C LEU A 83 -3.28 0.71 6.41
N LEU A 84 -2.88 1.78 5.71
CA LEU A 84 -1.50 2.10 5.42
C LEU A 84 -1.16 3.50 5.97
N ASP A 85 0.00 3.59 6.59
CA ASP A 85 0.55 4.83 7.11
C ASP A 85 1.82 5.17 6.32
N GLU A 86 1.79 6.29 5.56
CA GLU A 86 2.86 6.79 4.70
C GLU A 86 3.52 5.67 3.83
N PRO A 87 2.74 4.93 3.00
CA PRO A 87 3.24 3.72 2.35
C PRO A 87 4.33 3.97 1.30
N THR A 88 4.57 5.22 0.91
CA THR A 88 5.53 5.60 -0.12
C THR A 88 6.68 6.46 0.40
N SER A 89 6.79 6.66 1.72
CA SER A 89 7.90 7.40 2.29
C SER A 89 9.25 6.75 1.93
N ASN A 90 10.19 7.56 1.44
CA ASN A 90 11.53 7.14 1.00
C ASN A 90 11.55 6.15 -0.17
N ILE A 91 10.54 6.20 -1.05
CA ILE A 91 10.47 5.40 -2.27
C ILE A 91 10.56 6.35 -3.46
N ASP A 92 11.24 5.91 -4.51
CA ASP A 92 11.34 6.63 -5.78
C ASP A 92 9.98 6.74 -6.49
N ILE A 93 9.84 7.71 -7.40
CA ILE A 93 8.58 8.02 -8.09
C ILE A 93 7.98 6.79 -8.77
N SER A 94 8.81 5.98 -9.46
CA SER A 94 8.33 4.78 -10.15
C SER A 94 7.80 3.71 -9.19
N GLY A 95 8.43 3.57 -8.02
CA GLY A 95 7.97 2.70 -6.94
C GLY A 95 6.67 3.18 -6.32
N CYS A 96 6.51 4.50 -6.14
CA CYS A 96 5.27 5.11 -5.65
C CYS A 96 4.10 4.78 -6.58
N GLU A 97 4.26 5.01 -7.89
CA GLU A 97 3.21 4.72 -8.88
C GLU A 97 2.80 3.23 -8.88
N GLN A 98 3.76 2.32 -8.78
CA GLN A 98 3.49 0.89 -8.69
C GLN A 98 2.69 0.52 -7.42
N ILE A 99 3.03 1.13 -6.28
CA ILE A 99 2.31 0.89 -5.01
C ILE A 99 0.88 1.39 -5.15
N TYR A 100 0.65 2.63 -5.58
CA TYR A 100 -0.70 3.17 -5.69
C TYR A 100 -1.55 2.48 -6.75
N SER A 101 -0.99 2.11 -7.90
CA SER A 101 -1.67 1.26 -8.88
C SER A 101 -2.11 -0.08 -8.28
N THR A 102 -1.24 -0.70 -7.46
CA THR A 102 -1.59 -1.92 -6.73
C THR A 102 -2.73 -1.68 -5.74
N LEU A 103 -2.68 -0.58 -4.96
CA LEU A 103 -3.73 -0.23 -4.00
C LEU A 103 -5.07 0.05 -4.70
N GLU A 104 -5.05 0.69 -5.87
CA GLU A 104 -6.25 0.93 -6.69
C GLU A 104 -6.91 -0.39 -7.14
N GLN A 105 -6.11 -1.40 -7.54
CA GLN A 105 -6.66 -2.72 -7.87
C GLN A 105 -7.24 -3.42 -6.64
N LEU A 106 -6.54 -3.36 -5.52
CA LEU A 106 -7.00 -3.96 -4.26
C LEU A 106 -8.29 -3.31 -3.75
N ASN A 107 -8.46 -2.00 -3.99
CA ASN A 107 -9.66 -1.26 -3.55
C ASN A 107 -10.95 -1.70 -4.25
N LYS A 108 -10.86 -2.52 -5.32
CA LYS A 108 -12.03 -3.16 -5.94
C LYS A 108 -12.58 -4.32 -5.10
N GLU A 109 -11.77 -4.91 -4.24
CA GLU A 109 -12.11 -6.09 -3.44
C GLU A 109 -12.26 -5.75 -1.95
N ILE A 110 -11.45 -4.82 -1.44
CA ILE A 110 -11.38 -4.46 -0.01
C ILE A 110 -11.35 -2.93 0.15
N THR A 111 -11.71 -2.44 1.34
CA THR A 111 -11.55 -1.02 1.66
C THR A 111 -10.07 -0.70 1.92
N VAL A 112 -9.52 0.28 1.21
CA VAL A 112 -8.14 0.76 1.40
C VAL A 112 -8.18 2.16 2.02
N ILE A 113 -7.51 2.32 3.15
CA ILE A 113 -7.35 3.61 3.84
C ILE A 113 -5.85 3.93 3.89
N VAL A 114 -5.49 5.10 3.37
CA VAL A 114 -4.10 5.57 3.33
C VAL A 114 -3.99 6.88 4.11
N VAL A 115 -3.03 6.96 5.02
CA VAL A 115 -2.58 8.23 5.60
C VAL A 115 -1.39 8.70 4.79
N SER A 116 -1.44 9.91 4.25
CA SER A 116 -0.36 10.50 3.46
C SER A 116 -0.39 12.02 3.60
N HIS A 117 0.77 12.65 3.47
CA HIS A 117 0.91 14.10 3.36
C HIS A 117 1.08 14.57 1.90
N ASP A 118 1.16 13.63 0.95
CA ASP A 118 1.30 13.93 -0.49
C ASP A 118 -0.08 14.15 -1.11
N ILE A 119 -0.45 15.42 -1.29
CA ILE A 119 -1.74 15.84 -1.84
C ILE A 119 -1.90 15.39 -3.28
N SER A 120 -0.84 15.43 -4.10
CA SER A 120 -0.88 15.08 -5.51
C SER A 120 -1.29 13.62 -5.71
N VAL A 121 -0.75 12.74 -4.87
CA VAL A 121 -1.10 11.32 -4.84
C VAL A 121 -2.55 11.10 -4.39
N ILE A 122 -2.99 11.81 -3.34
CA ILE A 122 -4.36 11.70 -2.85
C ILE A 122 -5.35 12.07 -3.95
N LEU A 123 -5.14 13.17 -4.65
CA LEU A 123 -6.01 13.63 -5.74
C LEU A 123 -6.02 12.65 -6.92
N LYS A 124 -4.89 12.04 -7.25
CA LYS A 124 -4.76 11.10 -8.37
C LYS A 124 -5.44 9.75 -8.10
N TYR A 125 -5.38 9.25 -6.87
CA TYR A 125 -5.76 7.86 -6.57
C TYR A 125 -6.95 7.71 -5.61
N ALA A 126 -7.21 8.67 -4.72
CA ALA A 126 -8.29 8.55 -3.75
C ALA A 126 -9.66 8.89 -4.36
N SER A 127 -10.70 8.19 -3.94
CA SER A 127 -12.09 8.53 -4.23
C SER A 127 -12.69 9.45 -3.17
N LYS A 128 -12.17 9.38 -1.94
CA LYS A 128 -12.62 10.16 -0.79
C LYS A 128 -11.41 10.57 0.02
N ALA A 129 -11.43 11.78 0.58
CA ALA A 129 -10.37 12.26 1.47
C ALA A 129 -10.94 12.87 2.75
N PHE A 130 -10.22 12.65 3.84
CA PHE A 130 -10.45 13.31 5.12
C PHE A 130 -9.24 14.17 5.45
N TYR A 131 -9.43 15.49 5.47
CA TYR A 131 -8.40 16.41 5.92
C TYR A 131 -8.57 16.69 7.41
N ILE A 132 -7.50 16.48 8.18
CA ILE A 132 -7.50 16.62 9.64
C ILE A 132 -6.56 17.76 10.02
N ASN A 133 -7.14 18.90 10.48
CA ASN A 133 -6.41 20.02 11.06
C ASN A 133 -7.26 20.64 12.18
N LYS A 134 -7.16 20.11 13.42
CA LYS A 134 -8.04 20.42 14.57
C LYS A 134 -9.53 20.20 14.32
N LYS A 135 -9.95 20.20 13.06
CA LYS A 135 -11.29 19.84 12.57
C LYS A 135 -11.14 18.79 11.49
N LEU A 136 -12.16 17.97 11.34
CA LEU A 136 -12.27 16.99 10.27
C LEU A 136 -13.05 17.60 9.11
N THR A 137 -12.47 17.63 7.92
CA THR A 137 -13.15 18.04 6.69
C THR A 137 -13.17 16.86 5.73
N TYR A 138 -14.34 16.53 5.19
CA TYR A 138 -14.55 15.47 4.22
C TYR A 138 -14.57 16.04 2.80
N HIS A 139 -13.93 15.37 1.86
CA HIS A 139 -13.93 15.70 0.42
C HIS A 139 -14.30 14.45 -0.38
N ASP A 140 -15.31 14.58 -1.25
CA ASP A 140 -15.61 13.58 -2.28
C ASP A 140 -14.83 13.95 -3.55
N LEU A 141 -13.89 13.09 -3.92
CA LEU A 141 -12.98 13.30 -5.05
C LEU A 141 -13.42 12.54 -6.31
N THR A 142 -14.55 11.83 -6.28
CA THR A 142 -15.00 10.97 -7.38
C THR A 142 -15.25 11.75 -8.67
N THR A 143 -15.80 12.95 -8.57
CA THR A 143 -16.10 13.82 -9.74
C THR A 143 -14.88 14.53 -10.29
N MET A 144 -13.83 14.73 -9.50
CA MET A 144 -12.61 15.46 -9.87
C MET A 144 -11.49 14.53 -10.37
N ARG A 145 -11.60 13.25 -10.09
CA ARG A 145 -10.54 12.25 -10.33
C ARG A 145 -10.13 12.15 -11.80
N ASP A 146 -11.07 12.28 -12.73
CA ASP A 146 -10.78 12.18 -14.17
C ASP A 146 -10.06 13.44 -14.68
N GLU A 147 -10.33 14.60 -14.10
CA GLU A 147 -9.62 15.85 -14.37
C GLU A 147 -8.18 15.77 -13.86
N PHE A 148 -7.96 15.24 -12.65
CA PHE A 148 -6.63 15.09 -12.05
C PHE A 148 -5.75 14.02 -12.72
N LYS A 149 -6.32 12.97 -13.31
CA LYS A 149 -5.55 11.98 -14.06
C LYS A 149 -4.88 12.54 -15.32
N SER A 150 -5.41 13.63 -15.86
CA SER A 150 -4.86 14.33 -17.04
C SER A 150 -3.85 15.43 -16.70
N ILE A 151 -3.67 15.74 -15.42
CA ILE A 151 -2.76 16.80 -14.96
C ILE A 151 -1.33 16.21 -14.87
N ASP A 152 -0.42 16.77 -15.64
CA ASP A 152 1.01 16.46 -15.57
C ASP A 152 1.58 16.77 -14.19
N SER A 153 2.63 16.06 -13.79
CA SER A 153 3.27 16.05 -12.46
C SER A 153 3.87 17.37 -11.97
N HIS A 154 3.52 18.51 -12.56
CA HIS A 154 4.04 19.85 -12.26
C HIS A 154 3.01 20.83 -11.70
N VAL A 155 1.84 20.36 -11.23
CA VAL A 155 0.86 21.26 -10.62
C VAL A 155 1.35 21.67 -9.23
N CYS A 156 1.41 22.99 -9.00
CA CYS A 156 1.85 23.56 -7.74
C CYS A 156 0.89 23.17 -6.60
N GLU A 157 1.43 22.83 -5.42
CA GLU A 157 0.62 22.51 -4.22
C GLU A 157 -0.43 23.57 -3.89
N ILE A 158 -0.17 24.85 -4.24
CA ILE A 158 -1.10 25.96 -4.02
C ILE A 158 -2.32 25.84 -4.94
N GLU A 159 -2.13 25.47 -6.23
CA GLU A 159 -3.24 25.25 -7.16
C GLU A 159 -4.09 24.04 -6.73
N LEU A 160 -3.45 23.00 -6.20
CA LEU A 160 -4.15 21.84 -5.65
C LEU A 160 -4.97 22.19 -4.41
N LEU A 161 -4.46 23.05 -3.53
CA LEU A 161 -5.19 23.54 -2.35
C LEU A 161 -6.36 24.44 -2.74
N GLU A 162 -6.21 25.29 -3.78
CA GLU A 162 -7.30 26.09 -4.32
C GLU A 162 -8.40 25.24 -4.96
N MET A 163 -8.02 24.16 -5.66
CA MET A 163 -8.97 23.19 -6.21
C MET A 163 -9.74 22.47 -5.09
N LEU A 164 -9.08 22.05 -4.01
CA LEU A 164 -9.74 21.48 -2.84
C LEU A 164 -10.66 22.49 -2.14
N GLY A 165 -10.30 23.79 -2.12
CA GLY A 165 -11.16 24.87 -1.62
C GLY A 165 -12.44 25.08 -2.43
N ARG A 166 -12.51 24.61 -3.68
CA ARG A 166 -13.70 24.63 -4.53
C ARG A 166 -14.61 23.42 -4.35
N CYS A 167 -14.13 22.36 -3.68
CA CYS A 167 -14.98 21.25 -3.27
C CYS A 167 -16.03 21.75 -2.28
N ARG A 168 -17.32 21.64 -2.63
CA ARG A 168 -18.41 21.91 -1.70
C ARG A 168 -18.33 20.85 -0.59
N CYS A 169 -18.12 21.32 0.64
CA CYS A 169 -18.27 20.54 1.86
C CYS A 169 -19.71 20.10 2.03
#